data_744aee9d8714e828a964332c82f15fd2
#
_entry.id   744aee9d8714e828a964332c82f15fd2
#
_cell.length_a   1.000
_cell.length_b   1.000
_cell.length_c   1.000
_cell.angle_alpha   90.00
_cell.angle_beta   90.00
_cell.angle_gamma   90.00
#
_symmetry.space_group_name_H-M   'P 1'
#
loop_
_entity.id
_entity.type
_entity.pdbx_description
1 polymer ?
#
loop_
_entity_poly.entity_id
_entity_poly.type
_entity_poly.pdbx_seq_one_letter_code
_entity_poly.pdbx_strand_id
1 'polypeptide(L)'
;MIDLTPEMIEFTQRLEPIARPGGHGRVLMFMGAGRGTGASTLAREFARIAAARSKRGVWLFDLDHAKNPQRKILAPEGGQSFDASFGRTPFWDVEPATARARMVARKGGNKLYVTEFQRAPGEVKRLNLRPAPDYWRAVRSSIDLAVVDAPGMSRAVLALVADMDGVILIADERRPGTDAIEARRAAIEARGGIVAGVILNRGPDPARWAA
;
A
#
# COMPACT_ATOMS: atom_id res chain seq x y z
N MET A 1 19.50 -4.23 -13.08
CA MET A 1 18.28 -4.28 -12.24
C MET A 1 18.69 -5.02 -10.98
N ILE A 2 18.62 -4.39 -9.81
CA ILE A 2 18.97 -5.04 -8.54
C ILE A 2 17.85 -6.02 -8.23
N ASP A 3 18.18 -7.27 -7.95
CA ASP A 3 17.22 -8.27 -7.51
C ASP A 3 16.99 -8.11 -6.00
N LEU A 4 15.84 -7.61 -5.63
CA LEU A 4 15.40 -7.42 -4.23
C LEU A 4 14.68 -8.64 -3.67
N THR A 5 14.61 -9.73 -4.43
CA THR A 5 13.79 -10.90 -4.08
C THR A 5 14.24 -11.55 -2.76
N PRO A 6 15.53 -11.75 -2.49
CA PRO A 6 15.99 -12.39 -1.25
C PRO A 6 15.59 -11.58 0.00
N GLU A 7 15.88 -10.28 0.01
CA GLU A 7 15.58 -9.39 1.13
C GLU A 7 14.07 -9.27 1.37
N MET A 8 13.30 -9.23 0.29
CA MET A 8 11.85 -9.18 0.37
C MET A 8 11.23 -10.50 0.84
N ILE A 9 11.84 -11.65 0.52
CA ILE A 9 11.43 -12.95 1.07
C ILE A 9 11.65 -12.98 2.56
N GLU A 10 12.85 -12.59 3.04
CA GLU A 10 13.16 -12.51 4.46
C GLU A 10 12.22 -11.55 5.19
N PHE A 11 11.97 -10.39 4.62
CA PHE A 11 11.01 -9.42 5.15
C PHE A 11 9.60 -10.01 5.25
N THR A 12 9.15 -10.71 4.21
CA THR A 12 7.85 -11.39 4.20
C THR A 12 7.76 -12.42 5.34
N GLN A 13 8.82 -13.22 5.53
CA GLN A 13 8.88 -14.22 6.60
C GLN A 13 8.85 -13.57 7.99
N ARG A 14 9.50 -12.44 8.18
CA ARG A 14 9.44 -11.68 9.44
C ARG A 14 8.05 -11.10 9.73
N LEU A 15 7.27 -10.82 8.70
CA LEU A 15 5.89 -10.34 8.83
C LEU A 15 4.87 -11.48 8.98
N GLU A 16 5.22 -12.73 8.61
CA GLU A 16 4.33 -13.90 8.71
C GLU A 16 3.81 -14.17 10.14
N PRO A 17 4.60 -14.00 11.22
CA PRO A 17 4.11 -14.21 12.58
C PRO A 17 2.97 -13.28 13.01
N ILE A 18 2.71 -12.21 12.26
CA ILE A 18 1.58 -11.32 12.52
C ILE A 18 0.28 -11.92 11.94
N ALA A 19 0.16 -13.26 11.78
CA ALA A 19 -1.08 -13.91 11.39
C ALA A 19 -2.14 -13.67 12.47
N ARG A 20 -3.29 -13.09 12.07
CA ARG A 20 -4.41 -12.95 12.97
C ARG A 20 -5.03 -14.33 13.23
N PRO A 21 -5.42 -14.64 14.49
CA PRO A 21 -6.26 -15.80 14.75
C PRO A 21 -7.52 -15.75 13.89
N GLY A 22 -7.91 -16.88 13.31
CA GLY A 22 -9.16 -16.97 12.53
C GLY A 22 -9.02 -16.85 11.01
N GLY A 23 -7.79 -16.84 10.45
CA GLY A 23 -7.59 -16.92 8.99
C GLY A 23 -8.01 -15.70 8.19
N HIS A 24 -8.21 -14.55 8.83
CA HIS A 24 -8.49 -13.27 8.15
C HIS A 24 -7.23 -12.72 7.49
N GLY A 25 -7.42 -12.05 6.35
CA GLY A 25 -6.36 -11.33 5.65
C GLY A 25 -5.85 -10.11 6.44
N ARG A 26 -4.81 -9.48 5.91
CA ARG A 26 -4.16 -8.32 6.51
C ARG A 26 -4.21 -7.11 5.60
N VAL A 27 -4.05 -5.94 6.20
CA VAL A 27 -3.91 -4.67 5.50
C VAL A 27 -2.63 -3.99 5.99
N LEU A 28 -1.60 -3.96 5.14
CA LEU A 28 -0.31 -3.33 5.43
C LEU A 28 -0.12 -2.11 4.55
N MET A 29 0.21 -0.96 5.17
CA MET A 29 0.49 0.27 4.44
C MET A 29 1.99 0.48 4.31
N PHE A 30 2.46 0.75 3.09
CA PHE A 30 3.83 1.15 2.79
C PHE A 30 3.86 2.66 2.58
N MET A 31 4.68 3.36 3.35
CA MET A 31 4.75 4.81 3.34
C MET A 31 6.20 5.29 3.37
N GLY A 32 6.56 6.21 2.48
CA GLY A 32 7.87 6.85 2.52
C GLY A 32 7.99 7.83 3.69
N ALA A 33 9.11 7.81 4.42
CA ALA A 33 9.45 8.85 5.38
C ALA A 33 9.77 10.19 4.69
N GLY A 34 10.11 10.15 3.39
CA GLY A 34 10.39 11.32 2.55
C GLY A 34 10.05 11.08 1.08
N ARG A 35 10.43 12.02 0.23
CA ARG A 35 10.27 11.88 -1.23
C ARG A 35 11.27 10.88 -1.79
N GLY A 36 10.81 10.05 -2.72
CA GLY A 36 11.69 9.19 -3.52
C GLY A 36 12.39 8.07 -2.75
N THR A 37 11.90 7.69 -1.58
CA THR A 37 12.46 6.61 -0.74
C THR A 37 12.32 5.23 -1.36
N GLY A 38 11.53 5.07 -2.43
CA GLY A 38 11.29 3.78 -3.08
C GLY A 38 10.09 3.01 -2.51
N ALA A 39 9.28 3.62 -1.64
CA ALA A 39 8.13 2.97 -1.00
C ALA A 39 7.20 2.25 -1.99
N SER A 40 6.84 2.92 -3.09
CA SER A 40 5.96 2.32 -4.12
C SER A 40 6.60 1.14 -4.85
N THR A 41 7.92 1.14 -5.02
CA THR A 41 8.65 -0.01 -5.59
C THR A 41 8.63 -1.18 -4.63
N LEU A 42 8.95 -0.95 -3.35
CA LEU A 42 8.92 -1.98 -2.33
C LEU A 42 7.52 -2.54 -2.10
N ALA A 43 6.49 -1.68 -2.05
CA ALA A 43 5.09 -2.11 -1.96
C ALA A 43 4.71 -3.06 -3.11
N ARG A 44 5.10 -2.73 -4.33
CA ARG A 44 4.84 -3.54 -5.52
C ARG A 44 5.56 -4.89 -5.48
N GLU A 45 6.85 -4.89 -5.19
CA GLU A 45 7.63 -6.14 -5.14
C GLU A 45 7.16 -7.05 -4.00
N PHE A 46 6.86 -6.46 -2.83
CA PHE A 46 6.25 -7.19 -1.72
C PHE A 46 4.91 -7.83 -2.12
N ALA A 47 4.02 -7.08 -2.78
CA ALA A 47 2.75 -7.59 -3.25
C ALA A 47 2.93 -8.75 -4.26
N ARG A 48 3.91 -8.66 -5.18
CA ARG A 48 4.22 -9.71 -6.15
C ARG A 48 4.69 -11.00 -5.48
N ILE A 49 5.61 -10.91 -4.53
CA ILE A 49 6.15 -12.05 -3.80
C ILE A 49 5.06 -12.70 -2.94
N ALA A 50 4.29 -11.90 -2.22
CA ALA A 50 3.19 -12.40 -1.41
C ALA A 50 2.10 -13.08 -2.26
N ALA A 51 1.80 -12.57 -3.46
CA ALA A 51 0.82 -13.14 -4.36
C ALA A 51 1.17 -14.56 -4.81
N ALA A 52 2.46 -14.87 -4.98
CA ALA A 52 2.92 -16.21 -5.35
C ALA A 52 2.56 -17.28 -4.30
N ARG A 53 2.43 -16.87 -3.03
CA ARG A 53 2.12 -17.75 -1.90
C ARG A 53 0.66 -17.66 -1.43
N SER A 54 -0.10 -16.71 -1.96
CA SER A 54 -1.47 -16.43 -1.57
C SER A 54 -2.45 -17.52 -2.02
N LYS A 55 -3.51 -17.74 -1.26
CA LYS A 55 -4.64 -18.60 -1.62
C LYS A 55 -5.78 -17.80 -2.23
N ARG A 56 -6.22 -16.72 -1.57
CA ARG A 56 -7.36 -15.88 -1.96
C ARG A 56 -6.97 -14.65 -2.77
N GLY A 57 -5.68 -14.34 -2.84
CA GLY A 57 -5.14 -13.22 -3.61
C GLY A 57 -4.59 -12.09 -2.76
N VAL A 58 -3.75 -11.30 -3.40
CA VAL A 58 -3.14 -10.08 -2.87
C VAL A 58 -3.62 -8.89 -3.69
N TRP A 59 -4.03 -7.84 -3.00
CA TRP A 59 -4.46 -6.60 -3.64
C TRP A 59 -3.51 -5.47 -3.29
N LEU A 60 -3.01 -4.79 -4.32
CA LEU A 60 -2.21 -3.57 -4.19
C LEU A 60 -3.12 -2.36 -4.38
N PHE A 61 -3.39 -1.65 -3.29
CA PHE A 61 -4.15 -0.41 -3.28
C PHE A 61 -3.22 0.76 -3.57
N ASP A 62 -3.37 1.37 -4.75
CA ASP A 62 -2.61 2.54 -5.16
C ASP A 62 -3.34 3.82 -4.70
N LEU A 63 -2.79 4.53 -3.73
CA LEU A 63 -3.37 5.78 -3.24
C LEU A 63 -2.92 7.03 -4.01
N ASP A 64 -2.08 6.90 -5.04
CA ASP A 64 -1.89 7.97 -6.05
C ASP A 64 -3.03 7.94 -7.07
N HIS A 65 -4.22 8.26 -6.60
CA HIS A 65 -5.46 8.23 -7.38
C HIS A 65 -5.44 9.17 -8.61
N ALA A 66 -4.52 10.11 -8.64
CA ALA A 66 -4.38 11.03 -9.78
C ALA A 66 -3.68 10.37 -10.96
N LYS A 67 -2.67 9.55 -10.70
CA LYS A 67 -1.78 8.98 -11.71
C LYS A 67 -1.95 7.48 -11.90
N ASN A 68 -2.44 6.76 -10.87
CA ASN A 68 -2.52 5.29 -10.83
C ASN A 68 -1.22 4.61 -11.32
N PRO A 69 -0.03 4.94 -10.75
CA PRO A 69 1.25 4.47 -11.30
C PRO A 69 1.40 2.96 -11.17
N GLN A 70 0.88 2.33 -10.12
CA GLN A 70 0.97 0.90 -9.92
C GLN A 70 0.19 0.13 -11.00
N ARG A 71 -1.00 0.63 -11.34
CA ARG A 71 -1.82 0.05 -12.43
C ARG A 71 -1.09 0.08 -13.77
N LYS A 72 -0.45 1.20 -14.10
CA LYS A 72 0.30 1.35 -15.36
C LYS A 72 1.46 0.38 -15.49
N ILE A 73 2.07 0.01 -14.36
CA ILE A 73 3.22 -0.91 -14.34
C ILE A 73 2.75 -2.38 -14.34
N LEU A 74 1.72 -2.72 -13.57
CA LEU A 74 1.35 -4.11 -13.28
C LEU A 74 0.23 -4.67 -14.16
N ALA A 75 -0.67 -3.83 -14.62
CA ALA A 75 -1.86 -4.27 -15.36
C ALA A 75 -1.85 -3.71 -16.78
N PRO A 76 -1.69 -4.55 -17.80
CA PRO A 76 -1.76 -4.11 -19.18
C PRO A 76 -3.13 -3.51 -19.51
N GLU A 77 -3.17 -2.66 -20.53
CA GLU A 77 -4.42 -2.09 -21.02
C GLU A 77 -5.36 -3.20 -21.54
N GLY A 78 -6.65 -3.06 -21.26
CA GLY A 78 -7.67 -4.05 -21.68
C GLY A 78 -7.82 -5.27 -20.78
N GLY A 79 -7.07 -5.38 -19.67
CA GLY A 79 -7.20 -6.48 -18.70
C GLY A 79 -8.56 -6.50 -18.00
N GLN A 80 -8.99 -7.68 -17.52
CA GLN A 80 -10.21 -7.87 -16.74
C GLN A 80 -10.21 -6.97 -15.52
N SER A 81 -11.33 -6.29 -15.29
CA SER A 81 -11.54 -5.45 -14.11
C SER A 81 -12.53 -6.09 -13.14
N PHE A 82 -12.31 -5.86 -11.87
CA PHE A 82 -13.13 -6.33 -10.77
C PHE A 82 -13.60 -5.13 -9.95
N ASP A 83 -14.75 -5.23 -9.33
CA ASP A 83 -15.21 -4.22 -8.40
C ASP A 83 -14.32 -4.21 -7.15
N ALA A 84 -13.89 -3.02 -6.74
CA ALA A 84 -13.12 -2.79 -5.53
C ALA A 84 -13.96 -2.13 -4.42
N SER A 85 -15.27 -2.21 -4.50
CA SER A 85 -16.21 -1.70 -3.49
C SER A 85 -16.41 -2.74 -2.39
N PHE A 86 -15.52 -2.73 -1.40
CA PHE A 86 -15.67 -3.56 -0.21
C PHE A 86 -16.56 -2.87 0.83
N GLY A 87 -17.42 -3.64 1.48
CA GLY A 87 -18.30 -3.10 2.51
C GLY A 87 -19.36 -2.13 1.96
N ARG A 88 -19.93 -1.32 2.85
CA ARG A 88 -21.02 -0.38 2.49
C ARG A 88 -20.51 1.00 2.12
N THR A 89 -19.39 1.43 2.68
CA THR A 89 -18.90 2.80 2.59
C THR A 89 -17.43 2.79 2.18
N PRO A 90 -17.05 3.44 1.07
CA PRO A 90 -15.66 3.49 0.66
C PRO A 90 -14.81 4.32 1.63
N PHE A 91 -13.50 4.10 1.62
CA PHE A 91 -12.52 4.88 2.38
C PHE A 91 -12.16 6.22 1.73
N TRP A 92 -12.89 6.59 0.71
CA TRP A 92 -12.73 7.85 -0.03
C TRP A 92 -14.10 8.45 -0.34
N ASP A 93 -14.12 9.75 -0.59
CA ASP A 93 -15.22 10.47 -1.18
C ASP A 93 -14.71 11.53 -2.17
N VAL A 94 -15.63 12.08 -2.97
CA VAL A 94 -15.31 13.06 -4.00
C VAL A 94 -16.18 14.30 -3.89
N GLU A 95 -15.66 15.42 -4.32
CA GLU A 95 -16.38 16.67 -4.45
C GLU A 95 -16.45 17.10 -5.93
N PRO A 96 -17.63 17.47 -6.43
CA PRO A 96 -18.94 17.38 -5.78
C PRO A 96 -19.40 15.92 -5.60
N ALA A 97 -20.29 15.66 -4.62
CA ALA A 97 -20.79 14.31 -4.33
C ALA A 97 -21.52 13.65 -5.52
N THR A 98 -21.94 14.45 -6.49
CA THR A 98 -22.57 13.99 -7.74
C THR A 98 -21.55 13.54 -8.80
N ALA A 99 -20.26 13.76 -8.58
CA ALA A 99 -19.22 13.37 -9.53
C ALA A 99 -19.14 11.85 -9.64
N ARG A 100 -18.99 11.36 -10.87
CA ARG A 100 -18.87 9.93 -11.15
C ARG A 100 -17.44 9.47 -10.90
N ALA A 101 -17.30 8.69 -9.86
CA ALA A 101 -16.02 8.06 -9.50
C ALA A 101 -16.24 6.65 -8.99
N ARG A 102 -15.29 5.77 -9.26
CA ARG A 102 -15.28 4.39 -8.75
C ARG A 102 -13.87 3.87 -8.60
N MET A 103 -13.69 2.91 -7.72
CA MET A 103 -12.46 2.14 -7.63
C MET A 103 -12.69 0.76 -8.21
N VAL A 104 -11.82 0.35 -9.11
CA VAL A 104 -11.80 -0.99 -9.67
C VAL A 104 -10.44 -1.63 -9.40
N ALA A 105 -10.36 -2.95 -9.48
CA ALA A 105 -9.09 -3.66 -9.46
C ALA A 105 -8.84 -4.30 -10.82
N ARG A 106 -7.58 -4.33 -11.24
CA ARG A 106 -7.10 -4.99 -12.44
C ARG A 106 -6.20 -6.15 -12.08
N LYS A 107 -6.28 -7.23 -12.83
CA LYS A 107 -5.38 -8.37 -12.66
C LYS A 107 -3.97 -7.96 -13.12
N GLY A 108 -3.01 -7.91 -12.19
CA GLY A 108 -1.62 -7.55 -12.43
C GLY A 108 -0.67 -8.76 -12.50
N GLY A 109 -1.21 -9.97 -12.32
CA GLY A 109 -0.44 -11.21 -12.33
C GLY A 109 -1.24 -12.37 -11.74
N ASN A 110 -0.56 -13.51 -11.47
CA ASN A 110 -1.22 -14.62 -10.80
C ASN A 110 -1.56 -14.22 -9.36
N LYS A 111 -2.88 -14.18 -9.06
CA LYS A 111 -3.43 -13.78 -7.73
C LYS A 111 -3.01 -12.38 -7.24
N LEU A 112 -2.45 -11.54 -8.12
CA LEU A 112 -2.16 -10.14 -7.84
C LEU A 112 -3.17 -9.26 -8.56
N TYR A 113 -3.77 -8.35 -7.79
CA TYR A 113 -4.72 -7.35 -8.28
C TYR A 113 -4.23 -5.96 -7.87
N VAL A 114 -4.37 -4.99 -8.76
CA VAL A 114 -3.97 -3.60 -8.50
C VAL A 114 -5.17 -2.69 -8.66
N THR A 115 -5.39 -1.79 -7.71
CA THR A 115 -6.50 -0.86 -7.79
C THR A 115 -6.24 0.28 -8.76
N GLU A 116 -7.31 0.74 -9.39
CA GLU A 116 -7.36 1.89 -10.26
C GLU A 116 -8.53 2.78 -9.86
N PHE A 117 -8.25 4.03 -9.55
CA PHE A 117 -9.29 5.02 -9.33
C PHE A 117 -9.71 5.61 -10.67
N GLN A 118 -10.96 5.38 -11.04
CA GLN A 118 -11.57 5.88 -12.27
C GLN A 118 -12.51 7.02 -11.96
N ARG A 119 -12.38 8.10 -12.72
CA ARG A 119 -13.23 9.29 -12.61
C ARG A 119 -13.55 9.85 -13.97
N ALA A 120 -14.72 10.43 -14.14
CA ALA A 120 -15.06 11.17 -15.33
C ALA A 120 -14.21 12.44 -15.40
N PRO A 121 -13.64 12.77 -16.58
CA PRO A 121 -12.81 13.97 -16.75
C PRO A 121 -13.56 15.24 -16.31
N GLY A 122 -12.91 16.08 -15.50
CA GLY A 122 -13.44 17.36 -15.06
C GLY A 122 -14.54 17.32 -13.99
N GLU A 123 -15.11 16.16 -13.68
CA GLU A 123 -16.20 16.06 -12.68
C GLU A 123 -15.68 16.10 -11.23
N VAL A 124 -14.56 15.41 -10.95
CA VAL A 124 -13.99 15.33 -9.61
C VAL A 124 -13.03 16.52 -9.39
N LYS A 125 -13.43 17.44 -8.53
CA LYS A 125 -12.63 18.59 -8.11
C LYS A 125 -11.69 18.24 -6.96
N ARG A 126 -12.17 17.40 -6.04
CA ARG A 126 -11.42 16.98 -4.86
C ARG A 126 -11.70 15.53 -4.53
N LEU A 127 -10.69 14.82 -4.06
CA LEU A 127 -10.81 13.48 -3.48
C LEU A 127 -10.30 13.54 -2.04
N ASN A 128 -11.13 13.08 -1.11
CA ASN A 128 -10.81 13.01 0.30
C ASN A 128 -10.65 11.56 0.72
N LEU A 129 -9.71 11.29 1.62
CA LEU A 129 -9.57 10.00 2.29
C LEU A 129 -10.15 10.10 3.70
N ARG A 130 -10.83 9.05 4.14
CA ARG A 130 -11.49 8.99 5.44
C ARG A 130 -11.37 7.61 6.08
N PRO A 131 -11.44 7.51 7.41
CA PRO A 131 -11.53 6.23 8.10
C PRO A 131 -12.73 5.42 7.59
N ALA A 132 -12.53 4.12 7.37
CA ALA A 132 -13.57 3.22 6.88
C ALA A 132 -13.37 1.79 7.42
N PRO A 133 -13.54 1.57 8.73
CA PRO A 133 -13.25 0.29 9.36
C PRO A 133 -14.04 -0.88 8.78
N ASP A 134 -15.28 -0.64 8.34
CA ASP A 134 -16.12 -1.68 7.71
C ASP A 134 -15.60 -2.09 6.34
N TYR A 135 -15.10 -1.13 5.55
CA TYR A 135 -14.44 -1.41 4.27
C TYR A 135 -13.25 -2.33 4.47
N TRP A 136 -12.34 -1.97 5.37
CA TRP A 136 -11.12 -2.73 5.61
C TRP A 136 -11.38 -4.06 6.30
N ARG A 137 -12.46 -4.18 7.08
CA ARG A 137 -12.92 -5.47 7.60
C ARG A 137 -13.39 -6.39 6.48
N ALA A 138 -14.17 -5.87 5.52
CA ALA A 138 -14.60 -6.63 4.35
C ALA A 138 -13.41 -7.04 3.46
N VAL A 139 -12.42 -6.16 3.27
CA VAL A 139 -11.16 -6.48 2.60
C VAL A 139 -10.49 -7.68 3.26
N ARG A 140 -10.27 -7.65 4.59
CA ARG A 140 -9.65 -8.75 5.34
C ARG A 140 -10.39 -10.07 5.22
N SER A 141 -11.70 -10.03 5.14
CA SER A 141 -12.53 -11.24 4.98
C SER A 141 -12.42 -11.84 3.58
N SER A 142 -12.15 -11.02 2.57
CA SER A 142 -12.20 -11.41 1.15
C SER A 142 -10.87 -11.87 0.56
N ILE A 143 -9.74 -11.33 1.04
CA ILE A 143 -8.41 -11.55 0.47
C ILE A 143 -7.39 -11.90 1.55
N ASP A 144 -6.21 -12.39 1.16
CA ASP A 144 -5.16 -12.75 2.12
C ASP A 144 -4.35 -11.54 2.57
N LEU A 145 -4.09 -10.61 1.64
CA LEU A 145 -3.27 -9.43 1.92
C LEU A 145 -3.71 -8.25 1.07
N ALA A 146 -3.94 -7.12 1.71
CA ALA A 146 -3.97 -5.81 1.09
C ALA A 146 -2.66 -5.09 1.37
N VAL A 147 -1.97 -4.70 0.31
CA VAL A 147 -0.80 -3.81 0.35
C VAL A 147 -1.27 -2.43 -0.07
N VAL A 148 -1.14 -1.45 0.80
CA VAL A 148 -1.56 -0.06 0.53
C VAL A 148 -0.31 0.76 0.24
N ASP A 149 -0.15 1.18 -1.02
CA ASP A 149 0.92 2.09 -1.44
C ASP A 149 0.49 3.53 -1.21
N ALA A 150 1.08 4.15 -0.18
CA ALA A 150 0.72 5.49 0.25
C ALA A 150 1.77 6.53 -0.19
N PRO A 151 1.37 7.60 -0.92
CA PRO A 151 2.28 8.68 -1.28
C PRO A 151 2.89 9.32 -0.02
N GLY A 152 4.22 9.20 0.14
CA GLY A 152 4.93 9.51 1.38
C GLY A 152 4.77 10.94 1.89
N MET A 153 4.48 11.90 1.00
CA MET A 153 4.30 13.31 1.37
C MET A 153 2.84 13.73 1.58
N SER A 154 1.88 12.85 1.27
CA SER A 154 0.46 13.16 1.48
C SER A 154 0.08 13.07 2.95
N ARG A 155 -0.51 14.15 3.48
CA ARG A 155 -1.11 14.14 4.82
C ARG A 155 -2.47 13.43 4.83
N ALA A 156 -3.16 13.39 3.69
CA ALA A 156 -4.48 12.77 3.59
C ALA A 156 -4.44 11.27 3.91
N VAL A 157 -3.37 10.56 3.54
CA VAL A 157 -3.22 9.12 3.81
C VAL A 157 -3.17 8.77 5.30
N LEU A 158 -2.82 9.75 6.16
CA LEU A 158 -2.82 9.56 7.61
C LEU A 158 -4.23 9.36 8.18
N ALA A 159 -5.28 9.69 7.45
CA ALA A 159 -6.66 9.39 7.84
C ALA A 159 -6.98 7.89 7.87
N LEU A 160 -6.16 7.08 7.20
CA LEU A 160 -6.38 5.63 7.05
C LEU A 160 -5.56 4.78 8.02
N VAL A 161 -4.54 5.34 8.69
CA VAL A 161 -3.54 4.55 9.42
C VAL A 161 -4.11 3.74 10.59
N ALA A 162 -5.17 4.22 11.22
CA ALA A 162 -5.87 3.49 12.30
C ALA A 162 -6.60 2.24 11.80
N ASP A 163 -6.94 2.19 10.52
CA ASP A 163 -7.62 1.06 9.88
C ASP A 163 -6.62 -0.03 9.41
N MET A 164 -5.32 0.27 9.42
CA MET A 164 -4.26 -0.63 8.96
C MET A 164 -3.81 -1.58 10.09
N ASP A 165 -3.38 -2.78 9.73
CA ASP A 165 -2.78 -3.72 10.69
C ASP A 165 -1.34 -3.35 11.01
N GLY A 166 -0.72 -2.52 10.19
CA GLY A 166 0.59 -1.93 10.41
C GLY A 166 1.01 -1.02 9.26
N VAL A 167 1.83 -0.04 9.59
CA VAL A 167 2.49 0.84 8.62
C VAL A 167 3.98 0.51 8.58
N ILE A 168 4.49 0.29 7.38
CA ILE A 168 5.90 0.06 7.11
C ILE A 168 6.46 1.35 6.54
N LEU A 169 7.37 1.97 7.28
CA LEU A 169 8.05 3.18 6.84
C LEU A 169 9.26 2.82 5.99
N ILE A 170 9.43 3.54 4.88
CA ILE A 170 10.56 3.38 3.98
C ILE A 170 11.40 4.65 4.01
N ALA A 171 12.66 4.52 4.40
CA ALA A 171 13.64 5.60 4.40
C ALA A 171 14.73 5.34 3.36
N ASP A 172 15.36 6.41 2.87
CA ASP A 172 16.52 6.32 1.98
C ASP A 172 17.79 6.44 2.86
N GLU A 173 18.55 5.35 2.97
CA GLU A 173 19.74 5.32 3.82
C GLU A 173 20.82 6.32 3.38
N ARG A 174 20.85 6.69 2.10
CA ARG A 174 21.76 7.71 1.58
C ARG A 174 21.42 9.13 2.05
N ARG A 175 20.24 9.30 2.63
CA ARG A 175 19.73 10.56 3.19
C ARG A 175 19.19 10.29 4.59
N PRO A 176 20.07 9.94 5.54
CA PRO A 176 19.64 9.58 6.88
C PRO A 176 19.05 10.80 7.56
N GLY A 177 17.73 10.92 7.48
CA GLY A 177 16.95 11.90 8.25
C GLY A 177 16.20 11.14 9.32
N THR A 178 16.87 10.81 10.44
CA THR A 178 16.22 10.25 11.62
C THR A 178 15.01 11.08 12.01
N ASP A 179 15.11 12.40 11.95
CA ASP A 179 14.03 13.33 12.26
C ASP A 179 12.80 13.13 11.35
N ALA A 180 13.02 12.82 10.06
CA ALA A 180 11.90 12.59 9.13
C ALA A 180 11.16 11.25 9.43
N ILE A 181 11.90 10.23 9.88
CA ILE A 181 11.34 8.94 10.29
C ILE A 181 10.54 9.15 11.58
N GLU A 182 11.13 9.80 12.58
CA GLU A 182 10.48 10.04 13.87
C GLU A 182 9.26 10.95 13.73
N ALA A 183 9.35 12.02 12.95
CA ALA A 183 8.20 12.88 12.67
C ALA A 183 7.06 12.13 11.99
N ARG A 184 7.39 11.20 11.07
CA ARG A 184 6.38 10.41 10.39
C ARG A 184 5.77 9.36 11.32
N ARG A 185 6.60 8.71 12.15
CA ARG A 185 6.17 7.78 13.20
C ARG A 185 5.18 8.48 14.14
N ALA A 186 5.57 9.60 14.72
CA ALA A 186 4.73 10.37 15.62
C ALA A 186 3.39 10.78 14.98
N ALA A 187 3.41 11.17 13.69
CA ALA A 187 2.19 11.53 12.96
C ALA A 187 1.24 10.34 12.74
N ILE A 188 1.76 9.13 12.58
CA ILE A 188 0.99 7.88 12.46
C ILE A 188 0.39 7.51 13.81
N GLU A 189 1.23 7.46 14.85
CA GLU A 189 0.83 7.07 16.21
C GLU A 189 -0.20 8.03 16.80
N ALA A 190 -0.03 9.34 16.58
CA ALA A 190 -1.01 10.36 16.96
C ALA A 190 -2.41 10.18 16.34
N ARG A 191 -2.53 9.32 15.32
CA ARG A 191 -3.80 8.97 14.67
C ARG A 191 -4.23 7.53 14.90
N GLY A 192 -3.64 6.87 15.90
CA GLY A 192 -3.97 5.50 16.28
C GLY A 192 -3.39 4.43 15.34
N GLY A 193 -2.48 4.79 14.43
CA GLY A 193 -1.77 3.82 13.60
C GLY A 193 -0.60 3.17 14.34
N ILE A 194 -0.16 2.03 13.85
CA ILE A 194 0.97 1.26 14.40
C ILE A 194 2.08 1.22 13.35
N VAL A 195 3.28 1.68 13.70
CA VAL A 195 4.47 1.48 12.84
C VAL A 195 5.01 0.07 13.10
N ALA A 196 4.77 -0.82 12.15
CA ALA A 196 5.17 -2.23 12.24
C ALA A 196 6.67 -2.44 11.93
N GLY A 197 7.31 -1.49 11.27
CA GLY A 197 8.73 -1.55 10.98
C GLY A 197 9.22 -0.39 10.11
N VAL A 198 10.54 -0.29 10.02
CA VAL A 198 11.24 0.66 9.14
C VAL A 198 12.15 -0.11 8.22
N ILE A 199 12.09 0.16 6.93
CA ILE A 199 13.02 -0.38 5.93
C ILE A 199 13.95 0.75 5.48
N LEU A 200 15.24 0.53 5.64
CA LEU A 200 16.28 1.38 5.06
C LEU A 200 16.56 0.89 3.64
N ASN A 201 16.10 1.65 2.66
CA ASN A 201 16.28 1.34 1.25
C ASN A 201 17.51 2.03 0.70
N ARG A 202 18.15 1.43 -0.31
CA ARG A 202 19.35 1.97 -0.97
C ARG A 202 20.56 2.06 -0.06
N GLY A 203 20.64 1.19 0.95
CA GLY A 203 21.82 1.02 1.77
C GLY A 203 23.04 0.56 0.95
N PRO A 204 24.23 0.63 1.52
CA PRO A 204 25.41 0.03 0.92
C PRO A 204 25.18 -1.47 0.75
N ASP A 205 25.69 -2.00 -0.37
CA ASP A 205 25.61 -3.43 -0.67
C ASP A 205 26.27 -4.23 0.47
N PRO A 206 25.54 -5.15 1.13
CA PRO A 206 26.11 -5.99 2.18
C PRO A 206 27.37 -6.75 1.74
N ALA A 207 27.50 -7.08 0.46
CA ALA A 207 28.69 -7.72 -0.11
C ALA A 207 29.95 -6.85 -0.03
N ARG A 208 29.83 -5.52 0.17
CA ARG A 208 30.99 -4.63 0.37
C ARG A 208 31.59 -4.69 1.77
N TRP A 209 30.92 -5.33 2.72
CA TRP A 209 31.41 -5.49 4.10
C TRP A 209 32.07 -6.85 4.35
N ALA A 210 32.08 -7.73 3.34
CA ALA A 210 32.65 -9.08 3.41
C ALA A 210 34.08 -9.18 2.84
N ALA A 211 34.75 -8.04 2.62
CA ALA A 211 36.14 -7.99 2.13
C ALA A 211 37.11 -7.52 3.21
#